data_bc364a18d9eef6f2107c65a7f9f20062
#
_entry.id   bc364a18d9eef6f2107c65a7f9f20062
#
_cell.length_a   1.000
_cell.length_b   1.000
_cell.length_c   1.000
_cell.angle_alpha   90.00
_cell.angle_beta   90.00
_cell.angle_gamma   90.00
#
_symmetry.space_group_name_H-M   'P 1'
#
loop_
_entity.id
_entity.type
_entity.pdbx_description
1 polymer ?
#
loop_
_entity_poly.entity_id
_entity_poly.type
_entity_poly.pdbx_seq_one_letter_code
_entity_poly.pdbx_strand_id
1 'polypeptide(L)'
;MLKQHPDNEKVYPYAMNCLRIITVVDKQRVPHVIFATQKFGLNGRVVDNYGFGTRVDLETGKICSPGVSGDGSMAIVYDEHPMNHYKLMGHQVPMFKEACELAKQAALVVPQVRYVGWDIGITPDGPAIVEGNNYCAHDFWQLPAQTPEKIGILAVFEAIEPDLHVR
;
A
#
# COMPACT_ATOMS: atom_id res chain seq x y z
N MET A 1 5.04 -3.88 21.70
CA MET A 1 5.57 -3.51 20.36
C MET A 1 5.16 -4.60 19.38
N LEU A 2 4.56 -4.23 18.25
CA LEU A 2 4.22 -5.21 17.22
C LEU A 2 5.51 -5.82 16.65
N LYS A 3 5.55 -7.14 16.51
CA LYS A 3 6.63 -7.86 15.83
C LYS A 3 6.24 -8.06 14.38
N GLN A 4 7.12 -7.71 13.45
CA GLN A 4 6.85 -7.85 12.02
C GLN A 4 6.96 -9.33 11.59
N HIS A 5 6.23 -9.69 10.53
CA HIS A 5 6.29 -11.01 9.91
C HIS A 5 7.71 -11.32 9.37
N PRO A 6 8.25 -12.53 9.55
CA PRO A 6 9.61 -12.88 9.13
C PRO A 6 9.89 -12.66 7.65
N ASP A 7 8.91 -12.79 6.77
CA ASP A 7 9.11 -12.54 5.33
C ASP A 7 9.34 -11.07 5.01
N ASN A 8 8.69 -10.15 5.73
CA ASN A 8 8.97 -8.72 5.62
C ASN A 8 10.31 -8.34 6.28
N GLU A 9 10.71 -9.05 7.35
CA GLU A 9 12.03 -8.86 8.00
C GLU A 9 13.19 -9.18 7.03
N LYS A 10 13.02 -10.15 6.12
CA LYS A 10 14.03 -10.46 5.10
C LYS A 10 14.31 -9.27 4.17
N VAL A 11 13.31 -8.44 3.92
CA VAL A 11 13.46 -7.25 3.07
C VAL A 11 14.05 -6.10 3.88
N TYR A 12 13.45 -5.80 5.04
CA TYR A 12 13.97 -4.75 5.92
C TYR A 12 13.62 -5.04 7.40
N PRO A 13 14.62 -5.33 8.25
CA PRO A 13 14.38 -5.81 9.62
C PRO A 13 14.21 -4.71 10.67
N TYR A 14 14.53 -3.43 10.35
CA TYR A 14 14.65 -2.37 11.36
C TYR A 14 13.34 -1.63 11.64
N ALA A 15 12.32 -1.76 10.78
CA ALA A 15 11.03 -1.11 10.95
C ALA A 15 9.87 -2.10 10.74
N MET A 16 8.69 -1.75 11.23
CA MET A 16 7.45 -2.34 10.75
C MET A 16 7.21 -1.81 9.33
N ASN A 17 7.41 -2.68 8.33
CA ASN A 17 7.16 -2.34 6.93
C ASN A 17 5.66 -2.44 6.68
N CYS A 18 4.97 -1.30 6.72
CA CYS A 18 3.52 -1.27 6.61
C CYS A 18 3.06 -1.54 5.19
N LEU A 19 1.99 -2.31 5.07
CA LEU A 19 1.20 -2.41 3.86
C LEU A 19 0.17 -1.28 3.86
N ARG A 20 0.29 -0.31 2.94
CA ARG A 20 -0.73 0.72 2.72
C ARG A 20 -1.80 0.16 1.79
N ILE A 21 -3.03 0.03 2.30
CA ILE A 21 -4.21 -0.39 1.52
C ILE A 21 -5.15 0.80 1.38
N ILE A 22 -5.57 1.09 0.15
CA ILE A 22 -6.54 2.15 -0.13
C ILE A 22 -7.91 1.52 -0.33
N THR A 23 -8.88 2.02 0.44
CA THR A 23 -10.28 1.60 0.32
C THR A 23 -11.17 2.75 -0.09
N VAL A 24 -12.20 2.41 -0.89
CA VAL A 24 -13.34 3.26 -1.20
C VAL A 24 -14.62 2.52 -0.83
N VAL A 25 -15.51 3.18 -0.12
CA VAL A 25 -16.86 2.67 0.16
C VAL A 25 -17.83 3.31 -0.82
N ASP A 26 -18.51 2.50 -1.64
CA ASP A 26 -19.48 2.98 -2.63
C ASP A 26 -20.80 3.50 -1.98
N LYS A 27 -21.72 3.97 -2.81
CA LYS A 27 -23.04 4.47 -2.37
C LYS A 27 -23.91 3.37 -1.76
N GLN A 28 -23.68 2.10 -2.15
CA GLN A 28 -24.33 0.93 -1.62
C GLN A 28 -23.68 0.42 -0.32
N ARG A 29 -22.67 1.13 0.17
CA ARG A 29 -21.88 0.81 1.37
C ARG A 29 -21.05 -0.47 1.22
N VAL A 30 -20.66 -0.80 0.00
CA VAL A 30 -19.70 -1.89 -0.26
C VAL A 30 -18.28 -1.33 -0.24
N PRO A 31 -17.37 -1.88 0.56
CA PRO A 31 -15.97 -1.47 0.60
C PRO A 31 -15.16 -2.15 -0.52
N HIS A 32 -14.44 -1.35 -1.28
CA HIS A 32 -13.55 -1.80 -2.36
C HIS A 32 -12.11 -1.48 -2.00
N VAL A 33 -11.20 -2.45 -2.17
CA VAL A 33 -9.76 -2.18 -2.18
C VAL A 33 -9.39 -1.75 -3.60
N ILE A 34 -8.83 -0.56 -3.74
CA ILE A 34 -8.52 0.02 -5.06
C ILE A 34 -7.03 0.07 -5.37
N PHE A 35 -6.18 0.02 -4.35
CA PHE A 35 -4.74 0.04 -4.51
C PHE A 35 -4.06 -0.51 -3.26
N ALA A 36 -2.86 -1.08 -3.43
CA ALA A 36 -2.03 -1.51 -2.32
C ALA A 36 -0.55 -1.20 -2.60
N THR A 37 0.14 -0.72 -1.57
CA THR A 37 1.57 -0.42 -1.58
C THR A 37 2.26 -1.05 -0.38
N GLN A 38 3.28 -1.86 -0.61
CA GLN A 38 4.17 -2.31 0.46
C GLN A 38 5.26 -1.25 0.65
N LYS A 39 5.34 -0.71 1.85
CA LYS A 39 6.35 0.27 2.26
C LYS A 39 7.53 -0.46 2.88
N PHE A 40 8.74 0.01 2.61
CA PHE A 40 9.96 -0.48 3.24
C PHE A 40 10.79 0.70 3.76
N GLY A 41 11.38 0.52 4.94
CA GLY A 41 12.29 1.51 5.51
C GLY A 41 13.63 1.57 4.77
N LEU A 42 14.43 2.58 5.08
CA LEU A 42 15.78 2.80 4.54
C LEU A 42 16.76 3.25 5.64
N ASN A 43 18.03 3.04 5.39
CA ASN A 43 19.14 3.62 6.16
C ASN A 43 19.12 3.30 7.67
N GLY A 44 18.65 2.11 8.06
CA GLY A 44 18.58 1.67 9.45
C GLY A 44 17.52 2.39 10.29
N ARG A 45 16.62 3.16 9.66
CA ARG A 45 15.52 3.84 10.38
C ARG A 45 14.49 2.85 10.89
N VAL A 46 13.93 3.15 12.06
CA VAL A 46 12.91 2.33 12.73
C VAL A 46 11.48 2.61 12.26
N VAL A 47 11.34 3.50 11.27
CA VAL A 47 10.06 3.85 10.61
C VAL A 47 10.20 3.75 9.10
N ASP A 48 9.11 3.40 8.42
CA ASP A 48 9.06 3.25 6.96
C ASP A 48 8.70 4.54 6.19
N ASN A 49 8.28 5.60 6.88
CA ASN A 49 7.80 6.86 6.28
C ASN A 49 8.84 7.60 5.40
N TYR A 50 10.13 7.36 5.61
CA TYR A 50 11.21 7.93 4.81
C TYR A 50 11.93 6.89 3.96
N GLY A 51 11.24 5.82 3.68
CA GLY A 51 11.71 4.73 2.84
C GLY A 51 11.20 4.85 1.41
N PHE A 52 10.78 3.74 0.86
CA PHE A 52 10.18 3.65 -0.46
C PHE A 52 8.95 2.73 -0.44
N GLY A 53 8.11 2.88 -1.44
CA GLY A 53 6.94 2.01 -1.62
C GLY A 53 7.00 1.26 -2.94
N THR A 54 6.37 0.09 -2.96
CA THR A 54 6.22 -0.78 -4.12
C THR A 54 4.75 -1.09 -4.34
N ARG A 55 4.28 -1.09 -5.60
CA ARG A 55 2.90 -1.52 -5.90
C ARG A 55 2.74 -3.01 -5.64
N VAL A 56 1.62 -3.38 -5.04
CA VAL A 56 1.22 -4.77 -4.85
C VAL A 56 0.05 -5.09 -5.77
N ASP A 57 0.15 -6.18 -6.49
CA ASP A 57 -0.93 -6.69 -7.33
C ASP A 57 -2.07 -7.22 -6.43
N LEU A 58 -3.28 -6.72 -6.65
CA LEU A 58 -4.43 -6.98 -5.78
C LEU A 58 -4.95 -8.42 -5.85
N GLU A 59 -4.70 -9.13 -6.93
CA GLU A 59 -5.15 -10.53 -7.09
C GLU A 59 -4.18 -11.50 -6.43
N THR A 60 -2.88 -11.29 -6.67
CA THR A 60 -1.84 -12.23 -6.24
C THR A 60 -1.21 -11.87 -4.90
N GLY A 61 -1.27 -10.60 -4.49
CA GLY A 61 -0.56 -10.09 -3.31
C GLY A 61 0.96 -10.00 -3.50
N LYS A 62 1.45 -10.03 -4.75
CA LYS A 62 2.87 -9.91 -5.07
C LYS A 62 3.25 -8.48 -5.42
N ILE A 63 4.46 -8.10 -5.07
CA ILE A 63 5.04 -6.85 -5.54
C ILE A 63 5.18 -6.90 -7.07
N CYS A 64 4.57 -5.92 -7.75
CA CYS A 64 4.49 -5.83 -9.21
C CYS A 64 5.09 -4.54 -9.80
N SER A 65 5.78 -3.73 -8.98
CA SER A 65 6.53 -2.55 -9.44
C SER A 65 7.89 -2.46 -8.75
N PRO A 66 8.85 -1.72 -9.30
CA PRO A 66 10.03 -1.33 -8.54
C PRO A 66 9.64 -0.49 -7.31
N GLY A 67 10.56 -0.35 -6.36
CA GLY A 67 10.43 0.59 -5.26
C GLY A 67 10.60 2.03 -5.74
N VAL A 68 9.84 2.96 -5.17
CA VAL A 68 9.97 4.40 -5.47
C VAL A 68 9.99 5.19 -4.17
N SER A 69 10.98 6.07 -4.02
CA SER A 69 11.04 7.07 -2.94
C SER A 69 11.05 8.48 -3.52
N GLY A 70 10.63 9.45 -2.70
CA GLY A 70 10.58 10.86 -3.11
C GLY A 70 9.30 11.22 -3.87
N ASP A 71 9.23 12.47 -4.29
CA ASP A 71 8.16 13.01 -5.11
C ASP A 71 8.50 12.93 -6.60
N GLY A 72 7.51 13.15 -7.44
CA GLY A 72 7.57 12.88 -8.89
C GLY A 72 8.77 13.42 -9.65
N SER A 73 9.36 14.54 -9.23
CA SER A 73 10.49 15.18 -9.95
C SER A 73 11.87 14.67 -9.51
N MET A 74 11.95 14.11 -8.30
CA MET A 74 13.19 13.58 -7.69
C MET A 74 13.02 12.14 -7.22
N ALA A 75 12.11 11.38 -7.82
CA ALA A 75 11.87 10.01 -7.46
C ALA A 75 13.09 9.12 -7.76
N ILE A 76 13.52 8.39 -6.75
CA ILE A 76 14.56 7.36 -6.88
C ILE A 76 13.85 6.02 -7.04
N VAL A 77 14.30 5.25 -8.04
CA VAL A 77 13.73 3.92 -8.36
C VAL A 77 14.68 2.82 -7.88
N TYR A 78 14.13 1.79 -7.25
CA TYR A 78 14.85 0.65 -6.69
C TYR A 78 14.29 -0.66 -7.24
N ASP A 79 15.09 -1.44 -7.96
CA ASP A 79 14.74 -2.81 -8.35
C ASP A 79 14.95 -3.81 -7.22
N GLU A 80 15.88 -3.49 -6.33
CA GLU A 80 16.22 -4.23 -5.13
C GLU A 80 16.38 -3.30 -3.92
N HIS A 81 16.26 -3.87 -2.72
CA HIS A 81 16.46 -3.09 -1.49
C HIS A 81 17.94 -2.67 -1.36
N PRO A 82 18.27 -1.36 -1.29
CA PRO A 82 19.65 -0.88 -1.43
C PRO A 82 20.59 -1.29 -0.30
N MET A 83 20.08 -1.80 0.83
CA MET A 83 20.91 -2.22 1.96
C MET A 83 21.31 -3.71 1.92
N ASN A 84 20.52 -4.56 1.31
CA ASN A 84 20.77 -6.02 1.33
C ASN A 84 20.55 -6.71 -0.01
N HIS A 85 20.29 -5.93 -1.07
CA HIS A 85 20.09 -6.43 -2.44
C HIS A 85 18.93 -7.44 -2.58
N TYR A 86 17.95 -7.37 -1.68
CA TYR A 86 16.75 -8.19 -1.79
C TYR A 86 15.93 -7.75 -3.00
N LYS A 87 15.62 -8.68 -3.91
CA LYS A 87 14.80 -8.41 -5.09
C LYS A 87 13.36 -8.13 -4.70
N LEU A 88 12.85 -6.96 -5.07
CA LEU A 88 11.50 -6.51 -4.70
C LEU A 88 10.42 -7.17 -5.54
N MET A 89 10.60 -7.17 -6.88
CA MET A 89 9.63 -7.74 -7.81
C MET A 89 9.35 -9.22 -7.53
N GLY A 90 8.07 -9.55 -7.42
CA GLY A 90 7.61 -10.91 -7.15
C GLY A 90 7.63 -11.33 -5.67
N HIS A 91 8.12 -10.46 -4.76
CA HIS A 91 8.00 -10.73 -3.33
C HIS A 91 6.53 -10.89 -2.95
N GLN A 92 6.19 -11.99 -2.28
CA GLN A 92 4.85 -12.24 -1.78
C GLN A 92 4.66 -11.49 -0.47
N VAL A 93 3.73 -10.54 -0.44
CA VAL A 93 3.32 -9.89 0.81
C VAL A 93 2.57 -10.93 1.65
N PRO A 94 3.06 -11.27 2.86
CA PRO A 94 2.41 -12.27 3.68
C PRO A 94 1.04 -11.80 4.14
N MET A 95 0.08 -12.74 4.25
CA MET A 95 -1.29 -12.47 4.72
C MET A 95 -2.00 -11.32 3.98
N PHE A 96 -1.69 -11.13 2.69
CA PHE A 96 -2.23 -10.01 1.91
C PHE A 96 -3.75 -10.00 1.85
N LYS A 97 -4.37 -11.17 1.66
CA LYS A 97 -5.84 -11.29 1.57
C LYS A 97 -6.50 -10.94 2.89
N GLU A 98 -5.94 -11.43 3.98
CA GLU A 98 -6.41 -11.14 5.35
C GLU A 98 -6.28 -9.64 5.66
N ALA A 99 -5.20 -9.00 5.21
CA ALA A 99 -5.01 -7.56 5.37
C ALA A 99 -6.04 -6.75 4.55
N CYS A 100 -6.36 -7.18 3.33
CA CYS A 100 -7.43 -6.57 2.53
C CYS A 100 -8.80 -6.70 3.20
N GLU A 101 -9.13 -7.87 3.76
CA GLU A 101 -10.40 -8.05 4.48
C GLU A 101 -10.45 -7.21 5.76
N LEU A 102 -9.36 -7.10 6.50
CA LEU A 102 -9.26 -6.21 7.65
C LEU A 102 -9.51 -4.73 7.27
N ALA A 103 -8.89 -4.28 6.17
CA ALA A 103 -9.08 -2.92 5.66
C ALA A 103 -10.53 -2.64 5.26
N LYS A 104 -11.19 -3.60 4.59
CA LYS A 104 -12.61 -3.49 4.23
C LYS A 104 -13.52 -3.41 5.46
N GLN A 105 -13.26 -4.24 6.48
CA GLN A 105 -14.02 -4.20 7.74
C GLN A 105 -13.84 -2.85 8.43
N ALA A 106 -12.61 -2.35 8.51
CA ALA A 106 -12.30 -1.04 9.11
C ALA A 106 -12.98 0.12 8.37
N ALA A 107 -13.05 0.06 7.04
CA ALA A 107 -13.69 1.09 6.23
C ALA A 107 -15.19 1.25 6.53
N LEU A 108 -15.84 0.23 7.07
CA LEU A 108 -17.25 0.28 7.44
C LEU A 108 -17.52 0.79 8.87
N VAL A 109 -16.47 0.95 9.70
CA VAL A 109 -16.61 1.42 11.09
C VAL A 109 -17.00 2.91 11.13
N VAL A 110 -16.44 3.72 10.21
CA VAL A 110 -16.75 5.15 10.10
C VAL A 110 -17.31 5.44 8.70
N PRO A 111 -18.61 5.19 8.49
CA PRO A 111 -19.22 5.20 7.16
C PRO A 111 -19.27 6.59 6.50
N GLN A 112 -18.99 7.65 7.24
CA GLN A 112 -18.88 9.02 6.73
C GLN A 112 -17.56 9.26 6.00
N VAL A 113 -16.54 8.47 6.29
CA VAL A 113 -15.20 8.55 5.66
C VAL A 113 -15.09 7.43 4.63
N ARG A 114 -15.49 7.75 3.41
CA ARG A 114 -15.60 6.76 2.32
C ARG A 114 -14.27 6.42 1.63
N TYR A 115 -13.26 7.25 1.79
CA TYR A 115 -11.92 7.09 1.19
C TYR A 115 -10.87 7.10 2.29
N VAL A 116 -10.18 5.99 2.48
CA VAL A 116 -9.18 5.83 3.54
C VAL A 116 -7.97 5.04 3.03
N GLY A 117 -6.78 5.52 3.39
CA GLY A 117 -5.53 4.77 3.29
C GLY A 117 -5.16 4.15 4.65
N TRP A 118 -5.17 2.84 4.73
CA TRP A 118 -4.87 2.06 5.93
C TRP A 118 -3.40 1.66 5.96
N ASP A 119 -2.67 2.00 7.01
CA ASP A 119 -1.35 1.42 7.28
C ASP A 119 -1.55 0.16 8.13
N ILE A 120 -1.17 -0.97 7.58
CA ILE A 120 -1.37 -2.29 8.19
C ILE A 120 -0.02 -2.95 8.39
N GLY A 121 0.31 -3.22 9.65
CA GLY A 121 1.46 -4.03 10.02
C GLY A 121 1.12 -5.51 9.87
N ILE A 122 1.98 -6.27 9.20
CA ILE A 122 1.82 -7.72 9.11
C ILE A 122 2.67 -8.38 10.19
N THR A 123 2.02 -9.04 11.13
CA THR A 123 2.66 -9.77 12.23
C THR A 123 2.58 -11.29 12.01
N PRO A 124 3.34 -12.10 12.76
CA PRO A 124 3.21 -13.55 12.70
C PRO A 124 1.81 -14.07 13.06
N ASP A 125 1.07 -13.31 13.89
CA ASP A 125 -0.26 -13.68 14.39
C ASP A 125 -1.41 -13.13 13.52
N GLY A 126 -1.10 -12.28 12.52
CA GLY A 126 -2.08 -11.68 11.63
C GLY A 126 -1.81 -10.22 11.31
N PRO A 127 -2.59 -9.62 10.40
CA PRO A 127 -2.52 -8.20 10.10
C PRO A 127 -3.10 -7.37 11.24
N ALA A 128 -2.49 -6.20 11.49
CA ALA A 128 -2.94 -5.26 12.51
C ALA A 128 -2.95 -3.83 11.94
N ILE A 129 -4.07 -3.11 12.12
CA ILE A 129 -4.16 -1.70 11.72
C ILE A 129 -3.25 -0.86 12.62
N VAL A 130 -2.36 -0.11 12.01
CA VAL A 130 -1.49 0.87 12.68
C VAL A 130 -2.18 2.23 12.70
N GLU A 131 -2.67 2.67 11.53
CA GLU A 131 -3.42 3.93 11.40
C GLU A 131 -4.34 3.93 10.17
N GLY A 132 -5.32 4.83 10.17
CA GLY A 132 -6.16 5.13 9.02
C GLY A 132 -6.05 6.62 8.66
N ASN A 133 -5.78 6.91 7.39
CA ASN A 133 -5.60 8.26 6.86
C ASN A 133 -6.76 8.62 5.93
N ASN A 134 -7.61 9.56 6.33
CA ASN A 134 -8.77 10.01 5.54
C ASN A 134 -8.39 10.92 4.35
N TYR A 135 -7.20 11.50 4.37
CA TYR A 135 -6.62 12.31 3.29
C TYR A 135 -5.30 11.69 2.82
N CYS A 136 -5.31 10.38 2.51
CA CYS A 136 -4.11 9.77 1.99
C CYS A 136 -3.78 10.37 0.61
N ALA A 137 -2.53 10.86 0.50
CA ALA A 137 -2.02 11.38 -0.76
C ALA A 137 -2.20 10.38 -1.90
N HIS A 138 -2.59 10.85 -3.07
CA HIS A 138 -2.90 10.01 -4.23
C HIS A 138 -1.86 10.13 -5.35
N ASP A 139 -0.90 11.01 -5.21
CA ASP A 139 0.20 11.23 -6.13
C ASP A 139 1.15 10.03 -6.22
N PHE A 140 1.45 9.38 -5.09
CA PHE A 140 2.40 8.28 -5.02
C PHE A 140 2.05 7.11 -5.95
N TRP A 141 0.80 6.63 -5.93
CA TRP A 141 0.37 5.51 -6.78
C TRP A 141 0.02 5.89 -8.21
N GLN A 142 0.20 7.16 -8.57
CA GLN A 142 0.11 7.65 -9.95
C GLN A 142 1.49 7.93 -10.56
N LEU A 143 2.59 7.66 -9.85
CA LEU A 143 3.93 7.78 -10.40
C LEU A 143 4.15 6.79 -11.55
N PRO A 144 4.88 7.16 -12.60
CA PRO A 144 5.09 6.30 -13.78
C PRO A 144 5.63 4.91 -13.45
N ALA A 145 6.50 4.79 -12.45
CA ALA A 145 7.03 3.51 -12.01
C ALA A 145 6.00 2.63 -11.28
N GLN A 146 4.93 3.23 -10.72
CA GLN A 146 3.83 2.53 -10.05
C GLN A 146 2.68 2.20 -11.02
N THR A 147 2.64 2.85 -12.16
CA THR A 147 1.61 2.70 -13.21
C THR A 147 2.26 2.43 -14.55
N PRO A 148 2.89 1.25 -14.76
CA PRO A 148 3.59 0.92 -16.01
C PRO A 148 2.65 0.97 -17.23
N GLU A 149 1.35 0.74 -17.04
CA GLU A 149 0.30 0.84 -18.07
C GLU A 149 -0.01 2.30 -18.43
N LYS A 150 0.55 3.28 -17.72
CA LYS A 150 0.28 4.72 -17.85
C LYS A 150 -1.20 5.09 -17.68
N ILE A 151 -1.93 4.26 -16.96
CA ILE A 151 -3.34 4.48 -16.61
C ILE A 151 -3.37 4.90 -15.15
N GLY A 152 -3.89 6.11 -14.89
CA GLY A 152 -4.09 6.61 -13.52
C GLY A 152 -5.26 5.92 -12.82
N ILE A 153 -5.41 6.20 -11.53
CA ILE A 153 -6.43 5.56 -10.67
C ILE A 153 -7.86 6.03 -10.96
N LEU A 154 -8.06 7.10 -11.75
CA LEU A 154 -9.39 7.67 -12.02
C LEU A 154 -10.36 6.64 -12.58
N ALA A 155 -9.93 5.81 -13.53
CA ALA A 155 -10.79 4.77 -14.12
C ALA A 155 -11.30 3.75 -13.08
N VAL A 156 -10.51 3.48 -12.03
CA VAL A 156 -10.91 2.61 -10.93
C VAL A 156 -12.00 3.26 -10.07
N PHE A 157 -11.87 4.57 -9.81
CA PHE A 157 -12.92 5.33 -9.12
C PHE A 157 -14.21 5.41 -9.91
N GLU A 158 -14.13 5.67 -11.22
CA GLU A 158 -15.30 5.75 -12.11
C GLU A 158 -16.03 4.41 -12.22
N ALA A 159 -15.30 3.29 -12.15
CA ALA A 159 -15.90 1.95 -12.13
C ALA A 159 -16.71 1.68 -10.83
N ILE A 160 -16.30 2.26 -9.71
CA ILE A 160 -16.96 2.13 -8.40
C ILE A 160 -18.09 3.16 -8.25
N GLU A 161 -17.86 4.38 -8.72
CA GLU A 161 -18.76 5.53 -8.64
C GLU A 161 -18.92 6.16 -10.03
N PRO A 162 -19.77 5.61 -10.91
CA PRO A 162 -19.95 6.11 -12.29
C PRO A 162 -20.41 7.58 -12.37
N ASP A 163 -21.03 8.09 -11.32
CA ASP A 163 -21.48 9.49 -11.22
C ASP A 163 -20.42 10.43 -10.62
N LEU A 164 -19.21 9.94 -10.42
CA LEU A 164 -18.10 10.75 -9.91
C LEU A 164 -17.63 11.69 -11.02
N HIS A 165 -18.18 12.89 -11.06
CA HIS A 165 -17.68 13.95 -11.92
C HIS A 165 -16.53 14.68 -11.20
N VAL A 166 -15.30 14.34 -11.55
CA VAL A 166 -14.13 15.13 -11.16
C VAL A 166 -14.16 16.41 -11.98
N ARG A 167 -14.44 17.52 -11.31
CA ARG A 167 -14.38 18.87 -11.90
C ARG A 167 -12.97 19.43 -11.77
#